data_f9d7811a423738b6ab1da41f1d2e74dc
#
_entry.id   f9d7811a423738b6ab1da41f1d2e74dc
#
_cell.length_a   1.000
_cell.length_b   1.000
_cell.length_c   1.000
_cell.angle_alpha   90.00
_cell.angle_beta   90.00
_cell.angle_gamma   90.00
#
_symmetry.space_group_name_H-M   'P 1'
#
loop_
_entity.id
_entity.type
_entity.pdbx_description
1 polymer ?
#
loop_
_entity_poly.entity_id
_entity_poly.type
_entity_poly.pdbx_seq_one_letter_code
_entity_poly.pdbx_strand_id
1 'polypeptide(L)'
;MRTWKQLICGLLGTTLCAGLLGAVPAAAAMTTENATEDDSGISVDTSGDAAYDVFTYRENDTGVTITSCDTSATAANLPEEIDGKPVTEIGDAAFMNCQFLTSLTIPSHVTKIGESAFSDCPMLCTVSLPEGLRELGKGTFESCTMLSEVNIPSTLTELPEAAFYNCSYFPSFTVPANIQTIGSEAFYSCTALQEVTLSEGIVSIGDYAFQNCQVLETVSLP
;
A
#
# COMPACT_ATOMS: atom_id res chain seq x y z
N MET A 1 5.34 24.86 -14.03
CA MET A 1 6.66 24.19 -13.91
C MET A 1 6.45 23.00 -13.01
N ARG A 2 6.69 21.78 -13.53
CA ARG A 2 6.62 20.58 -12.68
C ARG A 2 7.72 20.67 -11.62
N THR A 3 7.38 20.39 -10.37
CA THR A 3 8.36 20.41 -9.28
C THR A 3 9.36 19.27 -9.44
N TRP A 4 10.54 19.40 -8.85
CA TRP A 4 11.56 18.34 -8.80
C TRP A 4 10.99 16.98 -8.38
N LYS A 5 10.04 16.95 -7.41
CA LYS A 5 9.37 15.72 -6.97
C LYS A 5 8.55 15.06 -8.06
N GLN A 6 7.87 15.83 -8.93
CA GLN A 6 7.13 15.29 -10.08
C GLN A 6 8.07 14.69 -11.13
N LEU A 7 9.27 15.23 -11.27
CA LEU A 7 10.31 14.68 -12.14
C LEU A 7 10.84 13.34 -11.64
N ILE A 8 10.99 13.18 -10.32
CA ILE A 8 11.45 11.90 -9.73
C ILE A 8 10.38 10.82 -9.92
N CYS A 9 9.11 11.09 -9.61
CA CYS A 9 8.03 10.13 -9.85
C CYS A 9 7.86 9.80 -11.35
N GLY A 10 7.99 10.79 -12.23
CA GLY A 10 7.85 10.61 -13.68
C GLY A 10 9.04 9.93 -14.35
N LEU A 11 10.25 10.04 -13.79
CA LEU A 11 11.47 9.42 -14.33
C LEU A 11 11.68 7.98 -13.85
N LEU A 12 11.22 7.64 -12.64
CA LEU A 12 11.37 6.29 -12.09
C LEU A 12 10.29 5.32 -12.59
N GLY A 13 9.13 5.83 -13.00
CA GLY A 13 8.00 5.02 -13.49
C GLY A 13 8.11 4.52 -14.94
N THR A 14 9.09 4.99 -15.73
CA THR A 14 9.16 4.66 -17.18
C THR A 14 10.41 3.90 -17.63
N THR A 15 11.32 3.56 -16.76
CA THR A 15 12.58 2.95 -17.19
C THR A 15 12.97 1.77 -16.29
N LEU A 16 12.29 0.66 -16.33
CA LEU A 16 12.85 -0.69 -16.07
C LEU A 16 11.78 -1.78 -16.15
N CYS A 17 11.21 -1.97 -17.31
CA CYS A 17 10.56 -3.23 -17.67
C CYS A 17 11.18 -3.76 -18.96
N ALA A 18 12.44 -4.18 -18.93
CA ALA A 18 13.01 -5.02 -19.98
C ALA A 18 14.20 -5.81 -19.44
N GLY A 19 13.92 -7.06 -19.10
CA GLY A 19 14.92 -8.12 -19.25
C GLY A 19 15.75 -8.45 -18.01
N LEU A 20 15.31 -9.49 -17.32
CA LEU A 20 16.16 -10.67 -17.05
C LEU A 20 15.27 -11.75 -16.39
N LEU A 21 14.71 -12.62 -17.22
CA LEU A 21 14.25 -13.94 -16.80
C LEU A 21 15.50 -14.77 -16.48
N GLY A 22 16.00 -14.66 -15.25
CA GLY A 22 16.97 -15.58 -14.69
C GLY A 22 16.27 -16.40 -13.62
N ALA A 23 16.15 -17.71 -13.85
CA ALA A 23 15.70 -18.64 -12.83
C ALA A 23 16.65 -18.53 -11.63
N VAL A 24 16.13 -18.07 -10.49
CA VAL A 24 16.85 -18.05 -9.21
C VAL A 24 16.67 -19.43 -8.57
N PRO A 25 17.74 -20.07 -8.11
CA PRO A 25 17.63 -21.36 -7.42
C PRO A 25 16.92 -21.17 -6.08
N ALA A 26 16.05 -22.12 -5.74
CA ALA A 26 15.35 -22.18 -4.46
C ALA A 26 16.34 -21.97 -3.29
N ALA A 27 16.20 -20.87 -2.57
CA ALA A 27 16.98 -20.61 -1.37
C ALA A 27 16.43 -21.48 -0.23
N ALA A 28 17.32 -22.14 0.49
CA ALA A 28 16.98 -22.97 1.64
C ALA A 28 16.32 -22.11 2.75
N ALA A 29 15.19 -22.57 3.23
CA ALA A 29 14.45 -21.96 4.32
C ALA A 29 15.33 -21.76 5.56
N MET A 30 15.54 -20.51 5.97
CA MET A 30 16.06 -20.17 7.30
C MET A 30 14.87 -19.79 8.17
N THR A 31 14.55 -20.62 9.13
CA THR A 31 13.57 -20.27 10.15
C THR A 31 14.21 -19.32 11.17
N THR A 32 13.73 -18.09 11.25
CA THR A 32 14.13 -17.14 12.31
C THR A 32 13.01 -17.06 13.34
N GLU A 33 13.29 -17.51 14.56
CA GLU A 33 12.42 -17.27 15.71
C GLU A 33 12.73 -15.87 16.26
N ASN A 34 11.93 -14.86 15.92
CA ASN A 34 11.91 -13.59 16.66
C ASN A 34 10.65 -12.77 16.33
N ALA A 35 9.93 -12.40 17.36
CA ALA A 35 8.96 -11.31 17.27
C ALA A 35 9.73 -9.98 17.28
N THR A 36 9.56 -9.14 16.27
CA THR A 36 10.08 -7.77 16.27
C THR A 36 8.95 -6.82 16.65
N GLU A 37 9.07 -6.15 17.80
CA GLU A 37 8.22 -5.02 18.13
C GLU A 37 8.79 -3.78 17.45
N ASP A 38 8.01 -3.13 16.60
CA ASP A 38 8.33 -1.80 16.11
C ASP A 38 7.66 -0.73 17.00
N ASP A 39 8.06 0.52 16.81
CA ASP A 39 7.57 1.67 17.61
C ASP A 39 6.09 2.03 17.28
N SER A 40 5.43 1.33 16.35
CA SER A 40 4.01 1.51 15.99
C SER A 40 3.05 0.75 16.91
N GLY A 41 3.58 -0.16 17.73
CA GLY A 41 2.78 -1.02 18.61
C GLY A 41 2.09 -2.18 17.90
N ILE A 42 2.40 -2.42 16.61
CA ILE A 42 1.93 -3.59 15.87
C ILE A 42 2.84 -4.75 16.21
N SER A 43 2.30 -5.78 16.85
CA SER A 43 3.03 -7.02 17.10
C SER A 43 2.80 -7.98 15.93
N VAL A 44 3.85 -8.26 15.16
CA VAL A 44 3.81 -9.23 14.06
C VAL A 44 4.44 -10.53 14.52
N ASP A 45 3.67 -11.62 14.50
CA ASP A 45 4.19 -12.97 14.73
C ASP A 45 4.88 -13.47 13.48
N THR A 46 6.22 -13.53 13.51
CA THR A 46 7.06 -14.03 12.41
C THR A 46 7.49 -15.49 12.60
N SER A 47 6.96 -16.19 13.60
CA SER A 47 7.25 -17.61 13.80
C SER A 47 6.73 -18.44 12.62
N GLY A 48 7.60 -19.18 11.97
CA GLY A 48 7.26 -20.00 10.80
C GLY A 48 7.34 -19.27 9.45
N ASP A 49 7.87 -18.04 9.40
CA ASP A 49 8.11 -17.35 8.13
C ASP A 49 9.30 -17.95 7.38
N ALA A 50 9.16 -18.01 6.06
CA ALA A 50 10.23 -18.40 5.13
C ALA A 50 10.68 -17.19 4.31
N ALA A 51 11.88 -17.23 3.73
CA ALA A 51 12.44 -16.14 2.93
C ALA A 51 12.34 -16.44 1.43
N TYR A 52 12.01 -15.41 0.65
CA TYR A 52 12.01 -15.41 -0.81
C TYR A 52 12.48 -14.06 -1.34
N ASP A 53 13.71 -14.00 -1.89
CA ASP A 53 14.34 -12.75 -2.34
C ASP A 53 14.43 -11.71 -1.20
N VAL A 54 13.79 -10.56 -1.37
CA VAL A 54 13.71 -9.47 -0.38
C VAL A 54 12.51 -9.60 0.55
N PHE A 55 11.75 -10.69 0.46
CA PHE A 55 10.52 -10.92 1.21
C PHE A 55 10.67 -12.04 2.23
N THR A 56 9.93 -11.95 3.31
CA THR A 56 9.53 -13.12 4.09
C THR A 56 8.05 -13.42 3.85
N TYR A 57 7.69 -14.68 3.97
CA TYR A 57 6.35 -15.13 3.71
C TYR A 57 5.95 -16.27 4.63
N ARG A 58 4.66 -16.47 4.78
CA ARG A 58 4.05 -17.59 5.49
C ARG A 58 2.96 -18.21 4.65
N GLU A 59 2.84 -19.53 4.71
CA GLU A 59 1.71 -20.22 4.11
C GLU A 59 0.42 -19.95 4.90
N ASN A 60 -0.67 -19.79 4.19
CA ASN A 60 -2.02 -19.69 4.74
C ASN A 60 -2.95 -20.71 4.06
N ASP A 61 -4.24 -20.74 4.45
CA ASP A 61 -5.20 -21.73 3.93
C ASP A 61 -5.47 -21.60 2.42
N THR A 62 -5.19 -20.43 1.82
CA THR A 62 -5.51 -20.09 0.43
C THR A 62 -4.29 -19.94 -0.45
N GLY A 63 -3.08 -19.89 0.12
CA GLY A 63 -1.84 -19.63 -0.59
C GLY A 63 -0.73 -19.14 0.32
N VAL A 64 -0.24 -17.94 0.06
CA VAL A 64 0.88 -17.31 0.77
C VAL A 64 0.52 -15.91 1.21
N THR A 65 0.90 -15.57 2.44
CA THR A 65 0.92 -14.21 2.97
C THR A 65 2.36 -13.69 2.98
N ILE A 66 2.62 -12.53 2.37
CA ILE A 66 3.89 -11.81 2.54
C ILE A 66 3.88 -11.15 3.92
N THR A 67 4.88 -11.44 4.73
CA THR A 67 4.92 -10.99 6.14
C THR A 67 5.92 -9.88 6.39
N SER A 68 6.98 -9.77 5.59
CA SER A 68 7.85 -8.59 5.62
C SER A 68 8.62 -8.40 4.31
N CYS A 69 9.17 -7.20 4.13
CA CYS A 69 10.08 -6.83 3.06
C CYS A 69 11.36 -6.24 3.65
N ASP A 70 12.51 -6.47 2.99
CA ASP A 70 13.76 -5.78 3.35
C ASP A 70 13.55 -4.26 3.18
N THR A 71 13.71 -3.52 4.28
CA THR A 71 13.48 -2.06 4.31
C THR A 71 14.47 -1.27 3.44
N SER A 72 15.57 -1.89 2.99
CA SER A 72 16.53 -1.31 2.04
C SER A 72 16.12 -1.48 0.58
N ALA A 73 15.05 -2.24 0.28
CA ALA A 73 14.57 -2.47 -1.07
C ALA A 73 14.11 -1.16 -1.73
N THR A 74 14.55 -0.94 -2.97
CA THR A 74 14.16 0.24 -3.77
C THR A 74 12.97 -0.04 -4.69
N ALA A 75 12.73 -1.31 -5.01
CA ALA A 75 11.60 -1.81 -5.77
C ALA A 75 11.22 -3.20 -5.27
N ALA A 76 9.95 -3.50 -5.27
CA ALA A 76 9.42 -4.79 -4.86
C ALA A 76 8.45 -5.30 -5.92
N ASN A 77 8.81 -6.41 -6.57
CA ASN A 77 7.94 -7.11 -7.52
C ASN A 77 7.51 -8.41 -6.86
N LEU A 78 6.34 -8.38 -6.24
CA LEU A 78 5.78 -9.60 -5.65
C LEU A 78 5.50 -10.62 -6.75
N PRO A 79 5.95 -11.87 -6.60
CA PRO A 79 5.64 -12.92 -7.57
C PRO A 79 4.16 -13.31 -7.47
N GLU A 80 3.60 -13.82 -8.56
CA GLU A 80 2.23 -14.37 -8.54
C GLU A 80 2.13 -15.62 -7.66
N GLU A 81 3.22 -16.40 -7.57
CA GLU A 81 3.31 -17.65 -6.80
C GLU A 81 4.67 -17.80 -6.12
N ILE A 82 4.67 -18.40 -4.93
CA ILE A 82 5.86 -18.83 -4.20
C ILE A 82 5.68 -20.33 -3.92
N ASP A 83 6.65 -21.16 -4.31
CA ASP A 83 6.63 -22.62 -4.17
C ASP A 83 5.35 -23.27 -4.75
N GLY A 84 4.84 -22.71 -5.86
CA GLY A 84 3.64 -23.20 -6.55
C GLY A 84 2.33 -22.83 -5.85
N LYS A 85 2.37 -21.94 -4.86
CA LYS A 85 1.20 -21.42 -4.15
C LYS A 85 0.99 -19.94 -4.49
N PRO A 86 -0.23 -19.49 -4.79
CA PRO A 86 -0.50 -18.11 -5.12
C PRO A 86 -0.23 -17.19 -3.91
N VAL A 87 0.32 -15.99 -4.18
CA VAL A 87 0.39 -14.93 -3.17
C VAL A 87 -0.99 -14.30 -3.07
N THR A 88 -1.67 -14.54 -1.94
CA THR A 88 -3.07 -14.15 -1.74
C THR A 88 -3.25 -13.00 -0.76
N GLU A 89 -2.23 -12.72 0.06
CA GLU A 89 -2.30 -11.69 1.09
C GLU A 89 -0.97 -10.96 1.26
N ILE A 90 -1.07 -9.69 1.62
CA ILE A 90 0.01 -8.87 2.20
C ILE A 90 -0.36 -8.67 3.66
N GLY A 91 0.49 -9.11 4.57
CA GLY A 91 0.25 -9.06 6.02
C GLY A 91 0.34 -7.66 6.61
N ASP A 92 0.04 -7.59 7.91
CA ASP A 92 0.16 -6.34 8.67
C ASP A 92 1.62 -5.88 8.70
N ALA A 93 1.84 -4.59 8.50
CA ALA A 93 3.15 -3.95 8.48
C ALA A 93 4.19 -4.56 7.50
N ALA A 94 3.77 -5.38 6.53
CA ALA A 94 4.69 -6.16 5.69
C ALA A 94 5.72 -5.31 4.92
N PHE A 95 5.41 -4.08 4.54
CA PHE A 95 6.31 -3.12 3.89
C PHE A 95 6.51 -1.85 4.72
N MET A 96 6.16 -1.89 5.99
CA MET A 96 6.29 -0.73 6.87
C MET A 96 7.75 -0.27 6.93
N ASN A 97 7.95 1.06 6.92
CA ASN A 97 9.29 1.67 6.95
C ASN A 97 10.19 1.33 5.73
N CYS A 98 9.65 0.86 4.60
CA CYS A 98 10.42 0.69 3.36
C CYS A 98 10.74 2.06 2.74
N GLN A 99 11.66 2.78 3.36
CA GLN A 99 11.94 4.19 3.07
C GLN A 99 12.47 4.48 1.66
N PHE A 100 13.01 3.48 0.98
CA PHE A 100 13.56 3.60 -0.36
C PHE A 100 12.66 2.99 -1.44
N LEU A 101 11.54 2.37 -1.05
CA LEU A 101 10.62 1.74 -1.98
C LEU A 101 9.94 2.79 -2.86
N THR A 102 10.20 2.74 -4.17
CA THR A 102 9.65 3.69 -5.15
C THR A 102 8.52 3.11 -5.97
N SER A 103 8.53 1.79 -6.15
CA SER A 103 7.53 1.06 -6.93
C SER A 103 7.25 -0.31 -6.36
N LEU A 104 6.02 -0.74 -6.51
CA LEU A 104 5.52 -2.03 -6.06
C LEU A 104 4.57 -2.60 -7.11
N THR A 105 4.73 -3.88 -7.44
CA THR A 105 3.75 -4.65 -8.22
C THR A 105 3.07 -5.64 -7.29
N ILE A 106 1.74 -5.52 -7.16
CA ILE A 106 0.92 -6.41 -6.34
C ILE A 106 0.27 -7.46 -7.26
N PRO A 107 0.43 -8.77 -6.97
CA PRO A 107 -0.15 -9.84 -7.76
C PRO A 107 -1.67 -9.78 -7.86
N SER A 108 -2.20 -10.29 -8.97
CA SER A 108 -3.64 -10.28 -9.23
C SER A 108 -4.47 -11.13 -8.26
N HIS A 109 -3.85 -12.12 -7.63
CA HIS A 109 -4.48 -13.03 -6.67
C HIS A 109 -4.57 -12.45 -5.24
N VAL A 110 -3.98 -11.30 -4.97
CA VAL A 110 -4.05 -10.67 -3.64
C VAL A 110 -5.47 -10.17 -3.39
N THR A 111 -6.07 -10.69 -2.31
CA THR A 111 -7.43 -10.36 -1.88
C THR A 111 -7.48 -9.56 -0.59
N LYS A 112 -6.36 -9.52 0.16
CA LYS A 112 -6.23 -8.82 1.42
C LYS A 112 -4.88 -8.10 1.54
N ILE A 113 -4.92 -6.88 2.02
CA ILE A 113 -3.76 -6.08 2.44
C ILE A 113 -4.00 -5.67 3.89
N GLY A 114 -3.04 -5.98 4.75
CA GLY A 114 -3.14 -5.81 6.19
C GLY A 114 -3.01 -4.38 6.70
N GLU A 115 -3.13 -4.23 8.02
CA GLU A 115 -2.98 -2.97 8.72
C GLU A 115 -1.56 -2.43 8.56
N SER A 116 -1.43 -1.12 8.29
CA SER A 116 -0.15 -0.41 8.10
C SER A 116 0.80 -1.07 7.11
N ALA A 117 0.29 -1.88 6.18
CA ALA A 117 1.11 -2.70 5.29
C ALA A 117 2.16 -1.90 4.52
N PHE A 118 1.91 -0.66 4.16
CA PHE A 118 2.83 0.26 3.47
C PHE A 118 3.05 1.56 4.24
N SER A 119 2.77 1.57 5.55
CA SER A 119 2.99 2.76 6.37
C SER A 119 4.46 3.18 6.33
N ASP A 120 4.71 4.50 6.38
CA ASP A 120 6.06 5.08 6.36
C ASP A 120 6.93 4.66 5.15
N CYS A 121 6.30 4.57 3.96
CA CYS A 121 6.99 4.42 2.68
C CYS A 121 7.06 5.77 1.93
N PRO A 122 7.92 6.72 2.35
CA PRO A 122 7.87 8.11 1.89
C PRO A 122 8.23 8.30 0.41
N MET A 123 8.91 7.35 -0.21
CA MET A 123 9.29 7.40 -1.62
C MET A 123 8.32 6.65 -2.55
N LEU A 124 7.31 5.99 -2.00
CA LEU A 124 6.30 5.30 -2.81
C LEU A 124 5.42 6.31 -3.54
N CYS A 125 5.48 6.31 -4.88
CA CYS A 125 4.83 7.32 -5.71
C CYS A 125 3.47 6.89 -6.23
N THR A 126 3.37 5.64 -6.66
CA THR A 126 2.15 5.07 -7.25
C THR A 126 1.96 3.64 -6.80
N VAL A 127 0.73 3.24 -6.56
CA VAL A 127 0.37 1.86 -6.23
C VAL A 127 -0.81 1.44 -7.09
N SER A 128 -0.71 0.26 -7.70
CA SER A 128 -1.81 -0.36 -8.41
C SER A 128 -2.38 -1.51 -7.59
N LEU A 129 -3.56 -1.31 -7.03
CA LEU A 129 -4.28 -2.34 -6.28
C LEU A 129 -4.99 -3.30 -7.26
N PRO A 130 -4.95 -4.63 -7.03
CA PRO A 130 -5.59 -5.59 -7.92
C PRO A 130 -7.11 -5.55 -7.79
N GLU A 131 -7.82 -5.78 -8.91
CA GLU A 131 -9.30 -5.79 -8.94
C GLU A 131 -9.93 -6.90 -8.10
N GLY A 132 -9.15 -7.88 -7.64
CA GLY A 132 -9.60 -8.94 -6.71
C GLY A 132 -9.56 -8.54 -5.23
N LEU A 133 -9.00 -7.38 -4.89
CA LEU A 133 -8.80 -6.95 -3.51
C LEU A 133 -10.15 -6.72 -2.81
N ARG A 134 -10.33 -7.31 -1.64
CA ARG A 134 -11.58 -7.25 -0.84
C ARG A 134 -11.39 -6.57 0.50
N GLU A 135 -10.18 -6.61 1.04
CA GLU A 135 -9.85 -6.04 2.34
C GLU A 135 -8.60 -5.16 2.22
N LEU A 136 -8.74 -3.95 2.70
CA LEU A 136 -7.67 -2.98 2.86
C LEU A 136 -7.60 -2.59 4.33
N GLY A 137 -6.45 -2.78 4.97
CA GLY A 137 -6.27 -2.55 6.40
C GLY A 137 -6.20 -1.06 6.76
N LYS A 138 -6.38 -0.78 8.05
CA LYS A 138 -6.21 0.55 8.64
C LYS A 138 -4.79 1.05 8.38
N GLY A 139 -4.63 2.36 8.12
CA GLY A 139 -3.32 2.99 7.94
C GLY A 139 -2.47 2.43 6.81
N THR A 140 -3.06 1.69 5.86
CA THR A 140 -2.29 0.95 4.83
C THR A 140 -1.24 1.81 4.13
N PHE A 141 -1.54 3.08 3.82
CA PHE A 141 -0.62 4.02 3.16
C PHE A 141 -0.31 5.23 4.04
N GLU A 142 -0.41 5.09 5.34
CA GLU A 142 -0.06 6.16 6.28
C GLU A 142 1.38 6.64 6.02
N SER A 143 1.57 7.96 6.00
CA SER A 143 2.87 8.61 5.78
C SER A 143 3.59 8.26 4.45
N CYS A 144 2.87 7.77 3.45
CA CYS A 144 3.38 7.67 2.09
C CYS A 144 3.43 9.08 1.45
N THR A 145 4.38 9.90 1.89
CA THR A 145 4.38 11.35 1.61
C THR A 145 4.57 11.73 0.15
N MET A 146 5.08 10.85 -0.71
CA MET A 146 5.17 11.06 -2.16
C MET A 146 4.09 10.35 -2.96
N LEU A 147 3.16 9.64 -2.30
CA LEU A 147 2.08 8.96 -3.00
C LEU A 147 1.18 10.00 -3.69
N SER A 148 1.05 9.87 -5.00
CA SER A 148 0.31 10.80 -5.86
C SER A 148 -0.87 10.15 -6.60
N GLU A 149 -0.84 8.82 -6.70
CA GLU A 149 -1.86 8.07 -7.42
C GLU A 149 -2.02 6.67 -6.83
N VAL A 150 -3.26 6.27 -6.62
CA VAL A 150 -3.67 4.91 -6.29
C VAL A 150 -5.03 4.64 -6.93
N ASN A 151 -5.18 3.49 -7.60
CA ASN A 151 -6.49 3.05 -8.04
C ASN A 151 -7.22 2.36 -6.90
N ILE A 152 -8.50 2.60 -6.76
CA ILE A 152 -9.36 1.89 -5.80
C ILE A 152 -10.19 0.86 -6.57
N PRO A 153 -9.95 -0.44 -6.36
CA PRO A 153 -10.66 -1.48 -7.11
C PRO A 153 -12.15 -1.52 -6.77
N SER A 154 -12.94 -1.97 -7.75
CA SER A 154 -14.41 -1.98 -7.65
C SER A 154 -14.97 -2.91 -6.55
N THR A 155 -14.15 -3.82 -6.05
CA THR A 155 -14.48 -4.78 -4.98
C THR A 155 -14.45 -4.19 -3.58
N LEU A 156 -13.73 -3.07 -3.37
CA LEU A 156 -13.72 -2.38 -2.06
C LEU A 156 -14.99 -1.56 -1.89
N THR A 157 -15.53 -1.55 -0.67
CA THR A 157 -16.72 -0.78 -0.30
C THR A 157 -16.42 0.31 0.71
N GLU A 158 -15.21 0.34 1.24
CA GLU A 158 -14.77 1.36 2.20
C GLU A 158 -13.31 1.75 1.99
N LEU A 159 -12.99 2.97 2.34
CA LEU A 159 -11.64 3.42 2.62
C LEU A 159 -11.46 3.33 4.14
N PRO A 160 -10.52 2.52 4.64
CA PRO A 160 -10.39 2.31 6.09
C PRO A 160 -9.89 3.55 6.83
N GLU A 161 -9.91 3.48 8.15
CA GLU A 161 -9.35 4.50 9.03
C GLU A 161 -7.88 4.76 8.66
N ALA A 162 -7.48 6.04 8.63
CA ALA A 162 -6.13 6.51 8.34
C ALA A 162 -5.53 5.97 7.01
N ALA A 163 -6.33 5.48 6.05
CA ALA A 163 -5.84 4.82 4.83
C ALA A 163 -4.76 5.63 4.09
N PHE A 164 -4.89 6.96 4.06
CA PHE A 164 -3.98 7.92 3.41
C PHE A 164 -3.56 9.04 4.37
N TYR A 165 -3.50 8.74 5.66
CA TYR A 165 -3.06 9.70 6.67
C TYR A 165 -1.68 10.26 6.29
N ASN A 166 -1.52 11.58 6.29
CA ASN A 166 -0.26 12.27 5.94
C ASN A 166 0.31 11.93 4.54
N CYS A 167 -0.53 11.52 3.56
CA CYS A 167 -0.14 11.44 2.15
C CYS A 167 -0.08 12.85 1.56
N SER A 168 0.99 13.58 1.90
CA SER A 168 1.08 15.03 1.69
C SER A 168 1.28 15.46 0.24
N TYR A 169 1.38 14.53 -0.72
CA TYR A 169 1.58 14.82 -2.14
C TYR A 169 0.37 14.54 -3.04
N PHE A 170 -0.74 14.04 -2.50
CA PHE A 170 -1.98 13.85 -3.25
C PHE A 170 -2.55 15.20 -3.73
N PRO A 171 -2.63 15.48 -5.04
CA PRO A 171 -3.18 16.75 -5.53
C PRO A 171 -4.71 16.76 -5.60
N SER A 172 -5.31 15.63 -5.92
CA SER A 172 -6.76 15.43 -6.02
C SER A 172 -7.09 13.96 -5.79
N PHE A 173 -8.31 13.68 -5.33
CA PHE A 173 -8.79 12.32 -5.16
C PHE A 173 -10.25 12.19 -5.58
N THR A 174 -10.52 11.20 -6.42
CA THR A 174 -11.90 10.83 -6.77
C THR A 174 -12.26 9.54 -6.04
N VAL A 175 -13.23 9.63 -5.16
CA VAL A 175 -13.79 8.47 -4.45
C VAL A 175 -14.75 7.76 -5.40
N PRO A 176 -14.47 6.51 -5.81
CA PRO A 176 -15.31 5.82 -6.78
C PRO A 176 -16.67 5.40 -6.19
N ALA A 177 -17.64 5.12 -7.07
CA ALA A 177 -19.04 4.90 -6.69
C ALA A 177 -19.30 3.63 -5.85
N ASN A 178 -18.35 2.69 -5.84
CA ASN A 178 -18.44 1.49 -4.99
C ASN A 178 -18.13 1.78 -3.51
N ILE A 179 -17.45 2.88 -3.20
CA ILE A 179 -17.12 3.24 -1.82
C ILE A 179 -18.33 3.86 -1.14
N GLN A 180 -18.74 3.28 -0.03
CA GLN A 180 -19.85 3.73 0.81
C GLN A 180 -19.37 4.45 2.08
N THR A 181 -18.18 4.12 2.57
CA THR A 181 -17.64 4.67 3.81
C THR A 181 -16.22 5.18 3.61
N ILE A 182 -15.98 6.39 4.09
CA ILE A 182 -14.64 6.94 4.29
C ILE A 182 -14.36 6.90 5.78
N GLY A 183 -13.32 6.16 6.18
CA GLY A 183 -12.94 5.97 7.58
C GLY A 183 -12.47 7.27 8.26
N SER A 184 -12.40 7.22 9.59
CA SER A 184 -11.83 8.34 10.35
C SER A 184 -10.40 8.61 9.93
N GLU A 185 -10.02 9.89 9.85
CA GLU A 185 -8.65 10.32 9.51
C GLU A 185 -8.14 9.83 8.13
N ALA A 186 -8.99 9.28 7.27
CA ALA A 186 -8.57 8.65 6.01
C ALA A 186 -7.67 9.52 5.13
N PHE A 187 -7.86 10.84 5.12
CA PHE A 187 -7.03 11.84 4.41
C PHE A 187 -6.51 12.93 5.35
N TYR A 188 -6.35 12.62 6.64
CA TYR A 188 -5.82 13.58 7.60
C TYR A 188 -4.45 14.08 7.15
N SER A 189 -4.20 15.39 7.20
CA SER A 189 -2.93 16.02 6.80
C SER A 189 -2.48 15.75 5.36
N CYS A 190 -3.39 15.46 4.42
CA CYS A 190 -3.09 15.47 2.99
C CYS A 190 -2.91 16.92 2.52
N THR A 191 -1.74 17.51 2.80
CA THR A 191 -1.51 18.97 2.70
C THR A 191 -1.47 19.51 1.27
N ALA A 192 -1.32 18.67 0.23
CA ALA A 192 -1.41 19.08 -1.17
C ALA A 192 -2.78 18.81 -1.80
N LEU A 193 -3.72 18.21 -1.06
CA LEU A 193 -5.04 17.85 -1.58
C LEU A 193 -5.88 19.12 -1.82
N GLN A 194 -6.14 19.44 -3.09
CA GLN A 194 -6.89 20.62 -3.53
C GLN A 194 -8.33 20.29 -3.84
N GLU A 195 -8.59 19.10 -4.35
CA GLU A 195 -9.90 18.69 -4.82
C GLU A 195 -10.24 17.27 -4.39
N VAL A 196 -11.44 17.08 -3.88
CA VAL A 196 -12.04 15.77 -3.62
C VAL A 196 -13.37 15.68 -4.36
N THR A 197 -13.53 14.66 -5.18
CA THR A 197 -14.81 14.32 -5.81
C THR A 197 -15.40 13.09 -5.12
N LEU A 198 -16.55 13.27 -4.47
CA LEU A 198 -17.33 12.17 -3.90
C LEU A 198 -18.32 11.67 -4.94
N SER A 199 -18.34 10.37 -5.18
CA SER A 199 -19.30 9.74 -6.08
C SER A 199 -20.61 9.40 -5.36
N GLU A 200 -21.69 9.18 -6.12
CA GLU A 200 -22.96 8.67 -5.59
C GLU A 200 -22.71 7.35 -4.84
N GLY A 201 -23.34 7.19 -3.67
CA GLY A 201 -23.20 5.97 -2.85
C GLY A 201 -22.50 6.17 -1.52
N ILE A 202 -21.83 7.30 -1.29
CA ILE A 202 -21.25 7.63 0.03
C ILE A 202 -22.38 7.72 1.07
N VAL A 203 -22.26 6.89 2.11
CA VAL A 203 -23.21 6.81 3.24
C VAL A 203 -22.63 7.51 4.47
N SER A 204 -21.32 7.41 4.68
CA SER A 204 -20.67 7.99 5.86
C SER A 204 -19.25 8.46 5.59
N ILE A 205 -18.87 9.51 6.30
CA ILE A 205 -17.50 10.04 6.36
C ILE A 205 -17.15 10.10 7.85
N GLY A 206 -16.05 9.47 8.22
CA GLY A 206 -15.57 9.38 9.59
C GLY A 206 -15.01 10.69 10.13
N ASP A 207 -14.76 10.71 11.43
CA ASP A 207 -14.22 11.88 12.12
C ASP A 207 -12.84 12.26 11.57
N TYR A 208 -12.61 13.54 11.41
CA TYR A 208 -11.34 14.11 10.96
C TYR A 208 -10.87 13.65 9.57
N ALA A 209 -11.72 13.02 8.77
CA ALA A 209 -11.35 12.40 7.49
C ALA A 209 -10.54 13.33 6.56
N PHE A 210 -10.79 14.63 6.57
CA PHE A 210 -10.08 15.64 5.77
C PHE A 210 -9.45 16.76 6.63
N GLN A 211 -9.23 16.49 7.92
CA GLN A 211 -8.63 17.50 8.80
C GLN A 211 -7.19 17.80 8.35
N ASN A 212 -6.77 19.05 8.47
CA ASN A 212 -5.46 19.55 8.05
C ASN A 212 -5.15 19.44 6.53
N CYS A 213 -6.15 19.21 5.66
CA CYS A 213 -6.00 19.40 4.22
C CYS A 213 -5.94 20.90 3.92
N GLN A 214 -4.76 21.52 4.09
CA GLN A 214 -4.57 22.97 4.18
C GLN A 214 -4.92 23.74 2.90
N VAL A 215 -4.89 23.07 1.74
CA VAL A 215 -5.18 23.67 0.43
C VAL A 215 -6.43 23.09 -0.22
N LEU A 216 -7.28 22.41 0.54
CA LEU A 216 -8.52 21.85 0.03
C LEU A 216 -9.52 22.98 -0.28
N GLU A 217 -9.75 23.21 -1.56
CA GLU A 217 -10.62 24.26 -2.07
C GLU A 217 -11.99 23.74 -2.50
N THR A 218 -12.03 22.52 -3.02
CA THR A 218 -13.24 21.97 -3.64
C THR A 218 -13.55 20.58 -3.11
N VAL A 219 -14.77 20.40 -2.62
CA VAL A 219 -15.37 19.09 -2.37
C VAL A 219 -16.64 18.99 -3.20
N SER A 220 -16.58 18.20 -4.28
CA SER A 220 -17.73 17.95 -5.13
C SER A 220 -18.58 16.84 -4.55
N LEU A 221 -19.82 17.14 -4.26
CA LEU A 221 -20.83 16.17 -3.81
C LEU A 221 -21.61 15.64 -5.01
N PRO A 222 -22.13 14.41 -4.97
CA PRO A 222 -22.96 13.84 -6.02
C PRO A 222 -24.32 14.53 -6.16
#